data_8c927e224729298785fb8c2a6921787f
#
_entry.id   8c927e224729298785fb8c2a6921787f
#
_cell.length_a   1.000
_cell.length_b   1.000
_cell.length_c   1.000
_cell.angle_alpha   90.00
_cell.angle_beta   90.00
_cell.angle_gamma   90.00
#
_symmetry.space_group_name_H-M   'P 1'
#
loop_
_entity.id
_entity.type
_entity.pdbx_description
1 polymer ?
#
loop_
_entity_poly.entity_id
_entity_poly.type
_entity_poly.pdbx_seq_one_letter_code
_entity_poly.pdbx_strand_id
1 'polypeptide(L)'
;MDTNTQKYMDTRAENKNTILFATLSQIFGDKMNLARIKFFGLFICALCKVQTVCFEKLAASFDSEVEVGSSLRRIQRFMAEYLLDTDLIARFVFALLPHKPPYRLALDRTNWKFGTTDINILVLAIVYQGLAIPILYTMMPKFGNSSTAERIDLMQRYIELFGIDTIDCLLADREFVGDHWLAYLNYKRIRYHIRIRENFWIDIPKNGHRVKASWFFSHLKLNQYEFHHGIVYVNGQLCYLSASKVKNKEGVPELQIIASFNKPDEAHSLYKERWQIESAFHKKRPL
;
A
#
# COMPACT_ATOMS: atom_id res chain seq x y z
N MET A 1 15.78 -14.68 -34.56
CA MET A 1 14.94 -15.21 -33.47
C MET A 1 14.16 -16.36 -34.03
N ASP A 2 14.23 -17.50 -33.34
CA ASP A 2 13.74 -18.78 -33.86
C ASP A 2 12.19 -18.78 -33.82
N THR A 3 11.56 -19.21 -34.90
CA THR A 3 10.08 -19.26 -35.07
C THR A 3 9.38 -20.07 -33.98
N ASN A 4 10.07 -21.02 -33.34
CA ASN A 4 9.58 -21.80 -32.23
C ASN A 4 9.51 -20.97 -30.93
N THR A 5 10.45 -20.07 -30.69
CA THR A 5 10.46 -19.18 -29.50
C THR A 5 9.33 -18.15 -29.59
N GLN A 6 9.06 -17.63 -30.77
CA GLN A 6 7.94 -16.71 -31.03
C GLN A 6 6.59 -17.40 -30.78
N LYS A 7 6.40 -18.61 -31.31
CA LYS A 7 5.17 -19.39 -31.14
C LYS A 7 4.93 -19.80 -29.68
N TYR A 8 6.00 -20.05 -28.90
CA TYR A 8 5.89 -20.35 -27.45
C TYR A 8 5.56 -19.11 -26.61
N MET A 9 6.04 -17.93 -27.04
CA MET A 9 5.69 -16.64 -26.40
C MET A 9 4.24 -16.25 -26.70
N ASP A 10 3.77 -16.45 -27.94
CA ASP A 10 2.41 -16.13 -28.35
C ASP A 10 1.36 -17.01 -27.63
N THR A 11 1.58 -18.32 -27.54
CA THR A 11 0.70 -19.24 -26.78
C THR A 11 0.68 -18.93 -25.28
N ARG A 12 1.78 -18.46 -24.71
CA ARG A 12 1.84 -18.06 -23.29
C ARG A 12 1.15 -16.72 -23.04
N ALA A 13 1.17 -15.81 -24.00
CA ALA A 13 0.47 -14.53 -23.95
C ALA A 13 -1.04 -14.72 -24.13
N GLU A 14 -1.49 -15.56 -25.06
CA GLU A 14 -2.89 -15.93 -25.26
C GLU A 14 -3.49 -16.56 -23.99
N ASN A 15 -2.74 -17.46 -23.32
CA ASN A 15 -3.19 -18.09 -22.08
C ASN A 15 -3.33 -17.07 -20.92
N LYS A 16 -2.40 -16.10 -20.82
CA LYS A 16 -2.46 -15.04 -19.80
C LYS A 16 -3.62 -14.09 -20.04
N ASN A 17 -3.89 -13.72 -21.28
CA ASN A 17 -5.02 -12.87 -21.62
C ASN A 17 -6.36 -13.59 -21.33
N THR A 18 -6.45 -14.88 -21.61
CA THR A 18 -7.63 -15.69 -21.30
C THR A 18 -7.90 -15.72 -19.79
N ILE A 19 -6.88 -15.90 -18.96
CA ILE A 19 -7.01 -15.87 -17.49
C ILE A 19 -7.47 -14.48 -17.02
N LEU A 20 -6.88 -13.40 -17.53
CA LEU A 20 -7.27 -12.04 -17.20
C LEU A 20 -8.74 -11.79 -17.52
N PHE A 21 -9.19 -12.12 -18.74
CA PHE A 21 -10.57 -11.95 -19.14
C PHE A 21 -11.56 -12.80 -18.32
N ALA A 22 -11.20 -14.02 -17.98
CA ALA A 22 -12.01 -14.88 -17.11
C ALA A 22 -12.17 -14.27 -15.72
N THR A 23 -11.08 -13.79 -15.12
CA THR A 23 -11.11 -13.13 -13.81
C THR A 23 -11.91 -11.82 -13.84
N LEU A 24 -11.72 -11.01 -14.89
CA LEU A 24 -12.53 -9.80 -15.09
C LEU A 24 -14.01 -10.12 -15.22
N SER A 25 -14.36 -11.12 -16.01
CA SER A 25 -15.77 -11.54 -16.19
C SER A 25 -16.38 -12.08 -14.91
N GLN A 26 -15.64 -12.82 -14.12
CA GLN A 26 -16.08 -13.34 -12.83
C GLN A 26 -16.37 -12.22 -11.82
N ILE A 27 -15.52 -11.19 -11.76
CA ILE A 27 -15.61 -10.14 -10.74
C ILE A 27 -16.55 -9.01 -11.18
N PHE A 28 -16.56 -8.67 -12.46
CA PHE A 28 -17.29 -7.51 -12.99
C PHE A 28 -18.56 -7.88 -13.78
N GLY A 29 -18.81 -9.18 -14.03
CA GLY A 29 -19.90 -9.63 -14.92
C GLY A 29 -21.28 -9.10 -14.55
N ASP A 30 -21.60 -9.03 -13.25
CA ASP A 30 -22.88 -8.52 -12.75
C ASP A 30 -22.95 -6.98 -12.65
N LYS A 31 -21.81 -6.30 -12.75
CA LYS A 31 -21.68 -4.84 -12.56
C LYS A 31 -21.31 -4.09 -13.83
N MET A 32 -20.83 -4.78 -14.82
CA MET A 32 -20.29 -4.20 -16.05
C MET A 32 -20.70 -5.03 -17.26
N ASN A 33 -21.19 -4.40 -18.32
CA ASN A 33 -21.52 -5.13 -19.54
C ASN A 33 -20.27 -5.69 -20.23
N LEU A 34 -20.44 -6.74 -21.02
CA LEU A 34 -19.36 -7.46 -21.68
C LEU A 34 -18.45 -6.56 -22.53
N ALA A 35 -19.01 -5.53 -23.18
CA ALA A 35 -18.23 -4.60 -24.01
C ALA A 35 -17.27 -3.76 -23.17
N ARG A 36 -17.67 -3.36 -21.95
CA ARG A 36 -16.82 -2.65 -21.00
C ARG A 36 -15.77 -3.57 -20.40
N ILE A 37 -16.11 -4.82 -20.07
CA ILE A 37 -15.15 -5.82 -19.56
C ILE A 37 -14.06 -6.07 -20.61
N LYS A 38 -14.43 -6.28 -21.86
CA LYS A 38 -13.47 -6.44 -22.97
C LYS A 38 -12.58 -5.20 -23.12
N PHE A 39 -13.19 -4.01 -23.08
CA PHE A 39 -12.42 -2.77 -23.15
C PHE A 39 -11.44 -2.64 -21.97
N PHE A 40 -11.89 -2.93 -20.75
CA PHE A 40 -11.06 -2.85 -19.54
C PHE A 40 -9.89 -3.84 -19.61
N GLY A 41 -10.11 -5.05 -20.11
CA GLY A 41 -9.04 -6.01 -20.36
C GLY A 41 -8.01 -5.50 -21.39
N LEU A 42 -8.46 -4.96 -22.51
CA LEU A 42 -7.58 -4.34 -23.52
C LEU A 42 -6.79 -3.17 -22.91
N PHE A 43 -7.43 -2.34 -22.09
CA PHE A 43 -6.81 -1.21 -21.43
C PHE A 43 -5.70 -1.66 -20.45
N ILE A 44 -5.95 -2.69 -19.64
CA ILE A 44 -4.94 -3.27 -18.74
C ILE A 44 -3.78 -3.85 -19.54
N CYS A 45 -4.04 -4.63 -20.60
CA CYS A 45 -2.97 -5.17 -21.45
C CYS A 45 -2.11 -4.05 -22.06
N ALA A 46 -2.76 -2.98 -22.53
CA ALA A 46 -2.06 -1.81 -23.07
C ALA A 46 -1.19 -1.13 -22.01
N LEU A 47 -1.71 -0.92 -20.80
CA LEU A 47 -0.93 -0.36 -19.68
C LEU A 47 0.31 -1.19 -19.37
N CYS A 48 0.18 -2.52 -19.33
CA CYS A 48 1.31 -3.42 -19.12
C CYS A 48 2.35 -3.33 -20.25
N LYS A 49 1.89 -3.16 -21.50
CA LYS A 49 2.75 -3.10 -22.68
C LYS A 49 3.52 -1.79 -22.80
N VAL A 50 2.83 -0.65 -22.63
CA VAL A 50 3.44 0.68 -22.85
C VAL A 50 3.96 1.37 -21.59
N GLN A 51 3.56 0.88 -20.40
CA GLN A 51 4.00 1.38 -19.09
C GLN A 51 3.85 2.91 -18.91
N THR A 52 2.81 3.49 -19.50
CA THR A 52 2.48 4.92 -19.40
C THR A 52 0.96 5.09 -19.40
N VAL A 53 0.48 6.20 -18.82
CA VAL A 53 -0.93 6.61 -18.82
C VAL A 53 -1.29 7.59 -19.94
N CYS A 54 -0.38 7.80 -20.90
CA CYS A 54 -0.64 8.62 -22.08
C CYS A 54 -1.66 7.92 -22.98
N PHE A 55 -2.85 8.53 -23.15
CA PHE A 55 -3.97 7.92 -23.84
C PHE A 55 -3.69 7.60 -25.31
N GLU A 56 -2.90 8.43 -25.99
CA GLU A 56 -2.49 8.22 -27.38
C GLU A 56 -1.64 6.94 -27.51
N LYS A 57 -0.68 6.76 -26.61
CA LYS A 57 0.19 5.58 -26.59
C LYS A 57 -0.59 4.31 -26.21
N LEU A 58 -1.52 4.43 -25.28
CA LEU A 58 -2.42 3.32 -24.91
C LEU A 58 -3.31 2.93 -26.09
N ALA A 59 -3.96 3.90 -26.75
CA ALA A 59 -4.81 3.66 -27.91
C ALA A 59 -4.05 2.99 -29.07
N ALA A 60 -2.83 3.43 -29.34
CA ALA A 60 -1.98 2.86 -30.40
C ALA A 60 -1.50 1.44 -30.08
N SER A 61 -1.55 1.01 -28.81
CA SER A 61 -1.11 -0.31 -28.38
C SER A 61 -2.26 -1.32 -28.22
N PHE A 62 -3.52 -0.91 -28.46
CA PHE A 62 -4.66 -1.84 -28.40
C PHE A 62 -4.51 -2.90 -29.49
N ASP A 63 -4.64 -4.15 -29.08
CA ASP A 63 -4.72 -5.28 -30.01
C ASP A 63 -6.15 -5.36 -30.56
N SER A 64 -6.40 -4.57 -31.62
CA SER A 64 -7.74 -4.35 -32.20
C SER A 64 -7.59 -3.84 -33.63
N GLU A 65 -8.45 -4.30 -34.53
CA GLU A 65 -8.55 -3.84 -35.91
C GLU A 65 -9.15 -2.42 -36.05
N VAL A 66 -9.55 -1.82 -34.91
CA VAL A 66 -10.16 -0.49 -34.88
C VAL A 66 -9.09 0.59 -34.99
N GLU A 67 -9.36 1.64 -35.75
CA GLU A 67 -8.47 2.80 -35.88
C GLU A 67 -8.07 3.39 -34.52
N VAL A 68 -6.81 3.84 -34.41
CA VAL A 68 -6.23 4.44 -33.20
C VAL A 68 -7.06 5.62 -32.68
N GLY A 69 -7.57 6.49 -33.60
CA GLY A 69 -8.44 7.61 -33.22
C GLY A 69 -9.75 7.19 -32.56
N SER A 70 -10.34 6.09 -33.00
CA SER A 70 -11.54 5.53 -32.38
C SER A 70 -11.25 4.91 -31.02
N SER A 71 -10.12 4.23 -30.89
CA SER A 71 -9.64 3.68 -29.62
C SER A 71 -9.35 4.79 -28.60
N LEU A 72 -8.74 5.90 -29.03
CA LEU A 72 -8.47 7.08 -28.19
C LEU A 72 -9.79 7.69 -27.67
N ARG A 73 -10.77 7.92 -28.54
CA ARG A 73 -12.09 8.44 -28.13
C ARG A 73 -12.79 7.50 -27.15
N ARG A 74 -12.63 6.19 -27.33
CA ARG A 74 -13.20 5.19 -26.41
C ARG A 74 -12.56 5.25 -25.02
N ILE A 75 -11.22 5.44 -24.93
CA ILE A 75 -10.51 5.65 -23.68
C ILE A 75 -11.01 6.94 -23.00
N GLN A 76 -11.04 8.06 -23.73
CA GLN A 76 -11.47 9.36 -23.21
C GLN A 76 -12.90 9.29 -22.66
N ARG A 77 -13.85 8.69 -23.40
CA ARG A 77 -15.22 8.52 -22.96
C ARG A 77 -15.32 7.65 -21.71
N PHE A 78 -14.61 6.52 -21.68
CA PHE A 78 -14.59 5.65 -20.51
C PHE A 78 -14.10 6.38 -19.26
N MET A 79 -13.03 7.15 -19.37
CA MET A 79 -12.46 7.90 -18.23
C MET A 79 -13.33 9.08 -17.79
N ALA A 80 -14.08 9.70 -18.70
CA ALA A 80 -14.93 10.84 -18.39
C ALA A 80 -16.31 10.45 -17.83
N GLU A 81 -16.86 9.34 -18.31
CA GLU A 81 -18.28 9.02 -18.07
C GLU A 81 -18.48 7.81 -17.14
N TYR A 82 -17.46 6.97 -16.97
CA TYR A 82 -17.61 5.73 -16.21
C TYR A 82 -16.93 5.79 -14.85
N LEU A 83 -17.74 5.83 -13.78
CA LEU A 83 -17.24 5.74 -12.42
C LEU A 83 -16.96 4.27 -12.08
N LEU A 84 -15.68 3.91 -12.00
CA LEU A 84 -15.27 2.59 -11.55
C LEU A 84 -15.51 2.46 -10.04
N ASP A 85 -16.18 1.38 -9.67
CA ASP A 85 -16.30 0.99 -8.27
C ASP A 85 -14.92 0.52 -7.76
N THR A 86 -14.36 1.30 -6.83
CA THR A 86 -13.03 1.03 -6.29
C THR A 86 -12.96 -0.23 -5.42
N ASP A 87 -14.10 -0.69 -4.86
CA ASP A 87 -14.17 -1.96 -4.12
C ASP A 87 -14.09 -3.15 -5.07
N LEU A 88 -14.70 -3.06 -6.24
CA LEU A 88 -14.54 -4.09 -7.28
C LEU A 88 -13.09 -4.15 -7.79
N ILE A 89 -12.43 -3.00 -7.96
CA ILE A 89 -11.00 -2.97 -8.30
C ILE A 89 -10.17 -3.63 -7.21
N ALA A 90 -10.44 -3.33 -5.93
CA ALA A 90 -9.76 -3.95 -4.82
C ALA A 90 -9.94 -5.47 -4.81
N ARG A 91 -11.18 -5.97 -5.00
CA ARG A 91 -11.45 -7.41 -5.13
C ARG A 91 -10.73 -8.05 -6.30
N PHE A 92 -10.66 -7.36 -7.44
CA PHE A 92 -9.93 -7.82 -8.60
C PHE A 92 -8.42 -7.94 -8.31
N VAL A 93 -7.81 -6.91 -7.74
CA VAL A 93 -6.39 -6.94 -7.35
C VAL A 93 -6.13 -8.05 -6.33
N PHE A 94 -7.01 -8.20 -5.33
CA PHE A 94 -6.90 -9.23 -4.31
C PHE A 94 -6.98 -10.64 -4.90
N ALA A 95 -7.85 -10.88 -5.87
CA ALA A 95 -7.99 -12.17 -6.57
C ALA A 95 -6.76 -12.53 -7.44
N LEU A 96 -5.98 -11.53 -7.85
CA LEU A 96 -4.75 -11.72 -8.64
C LEU A 96 -3.50 -11.92 -7.79
N LEU A 97 -3.59 -11.81 -6.45
CA LEU A 97 -2.44 -11.97 -5.58
C LEU A 97 -1.84 -13.38 -5.71
N PRO A 98 -0.50 -13.50 -5.79
CA PRO A 98 0.16 -14.76 -6.09
C PRO A 98 0.20 -15.74 -4.90
N HIS A 99 -0.25 -15.33 -3.72
CA HIS A 99 -0.22 -16.14 -2.49
C HIS A 99 -1.49 -15.92 -1.67
N LYS A 100 -1.68 -16.79 -0.67
CA LYS A 100 -2.84 -16.71 0.24
C LYS A 100 -2.53 -15.85 1.48
N PRO A 101 -3.58 -15.28 2.14
CA PRO A 101 -3.41 -14.56 3.40
C PRO A 101 -2.83 -15.47 4.51
N PRO A 102 -2.32 -14.91 5.63
CA PRO A 102 -2.43 -13.52 5.99
C PRO A 102 -1.39 -12.61 5.32
N TYR A 103 -1.75 -11.32 5.13
CA TYR A 103 -0.92 -10.34 4.42
C TYR A 103 -0.35 -9.29 5.36
N ARG A 104 0.87 -8.82 5.07
CA ARG A 104 1.44 -7.61 5.64
C ARG A 104 0.90 -6.42 4.87
N LEU A 105 0.33 -5.49 5.61
CA LEU A 105 -0.21 -4.25 5.05
C LEU A 105 0.75 -3.11 5.31
N ALA A 106 0.92 -2.21 4.35
CA ALA A 106 1.62 -0.95 4.53
C ALA A 106 0.65 0.21 4.32
N LEU A 107 0.61 1.13 5.27
CA LEU A 107 -0.15 2.37 5.17
C LEU A 107 0.81 3.52 4.93
N ASP A 108 0.58 4.26 3.87
CA ASP A 108 1.38 5.43 3.54
C ASP A 108 0.55 6.47 2.77
N ARG A 109 1.09 7.66 2.65
CA ARG A 109 0.45 8.79 1.98
C ARG A 109 1.36 9.32 0.88
N THR A 110 0.77 9.55 -0.27
CA THR A 110 1.47 10.21 -1.36
C THR A 110 0.77 11.51 -1.73
N ASN A 111 1.55 12.53 -2.01
CA ASN A 111 1.03 13.83 -2.43
C ASN A 111 1.87 14.39 -3.58
N TRP A 112 1.20 15.09 -4.49
CA TRP A 112 1.85 15.85 -5.56
C TRP A 112 0.93 16.97 -6.05
N LYS A 113 1.48 17.87 -6.85
CA LYS A 113 0.70 18.91 -7.52
C LYS A 113 0.40 18.53 -8.96
N PHE A 114 -0.83 18.74 -9.37
CA PHE A 114 -1.25 18.68 -10.76
C PHE A 114 -1.77 20.08 -11.14
N GLY A 115 -0.91 20.87 -11.80
CA GLY A 115 -1.14 22.30 -11.99
C GLY A 115 -1.22 23.02 -10.63
N THR A 116 -2.35 23.67 -10.36
CA THR A 116 -2.65 24.33 -9.08
C THR A 116 -3.32 23.42 -8.07
N THR A 117 -3.72 22.20 -8.47
CA THR A 117 -4.46 21.27 -7.62
C THR A 117 -3.50 20.36 -6.85
N ASP A 118 -3.68 20.28 -5.54
CA ASP A 118 -2.97 19.34 -4.71
C ASP A 118 -3.71 18.02 -4.68
N ILE A 119 -2.99 16.96 -5.01
CA ILE A 119 -3.47 15.59 -4.94
C ILE A 119 -2.83 14.94 -3.72
N ASN A 120 -3.66 14.49 -2.80
CA ASN A 120 -3.26 13.86 -1.55
C ASN A 120 -4.03 12.55 -1.40
N ILE A 121 -3.31 11.43 -1.37
CA ILE A 121 -3.90 10.09 -1.37
C ILE A 121 -3.34 9.29 -0.21
N LEU A 122 -4.23 8.78 0.64
CA LEU A 122 -3.92 7.76 1.62
C LEU A 122 -4.06 6.39 0.95
N VAL A 123 -3.02 5.57 1.02
CA VAL A 123 -2.94 4.26 0.34
C VAL A 123 -2.69 3.16 1.35
N LEU A 124 -3.47 2.09 1.24
CA LEU A 124 -3.22 0.82 1.90
C LEU A 124 -2.75 -0.18 0.85
N ALA A 125 -1.57 -0.75 1.04
CA ALA A 125 -0.95 -1.69 0.12
C ALA A 125 -0.66 -3.02 0.80
N ILE A 126 -0.67 -4.11 0.04
CA ILE A 126 -0.18 -5.42 0.46
C ILE A 126 1.30 -5.51 0.09
N VAL A 127 2.12 -5.89 1.06
CA VAL A 127 3.57 -6.04 0.91
C VAL A 127 3.91 -7.49 0.57
N TYR A 128 4.59 -7.70 -0.54
CA TYR A 128 4.96 -9.03 -1.01
C TYR A 128 6.27 -9.02 -1.84
N GLN A 129 7.25 -9.80 -1.42
CA GLN A 129 8.52 -10.04 -2.14
C GLN A 129 9.20 -8.78 -2.72
N GLY A 130 9.34 -7.75 -1.90
CA GLY A 130 10.01 -6.51 -2.32
C GLY A 130 9.11 -5.54 -3.10
N LEU A 131 7.81 -5.82 -3.21
CA LEU A 131 6.81 -5.00 -3.86
C LEU A 131 5.72 -4.59 -2.88
N ALA A 132 5.17 -3.40 -3.05
CA ALA A 132 3.91 -3.02 -2.43
C ALA A 132 2.83 -2.90 -3.51
N ILE A 133 1.77 -3.65 -3.34
CA ILE A 133 0.63 -3.72 -4.26
C ILE A 133 -0.50 -2.90 -3.64
N PRO A 134 -0.82 -1.70 -4.18
CA PRO A 134 -1.93 -0.90 -3.68
C PRO A 134 -3.24 -1.67 -3.78
N ILE A 135 -3.96 -1.79 -2.66
CA ILE A 135 -5.23 -2.52 -2.61
C ILE A 135 -6.42 -1.57 -2.42
N LEU A 136 -6.27 -0.58 -1.56
CA LEU A 136 -7.26 0.45 -1.31
C LEU A 136 -6.62 1.82 -1.23
N TYR A 137 -7.39 2.85 -1.54
CA TYR A 137 -6.97 4.23 -1.38
C TYR A 137 -8.14 5.16 -1.05
N THR A 138 -7.82 6.30 -0.47
CA THR A 138 -8.75 7.42 -0.25
C THR A 138 -8.13 8.71 -0.73
N MET A 139 -8.83 9.42 -1.60
CA MET A 139 -8.47 10.78 -2.01
C MET A 139 -8.86 11.75 -0.88
N MET A 140 -7.89 12.50 -0.40
CA MET A 140 -8.12 13.46 0.69
C MET A 140 -8.17 14.88 0.11
N PRO A 141 -9.30 15.59 0.22
CA PRO A 141 -9.48 16.93 -0.34
C PRO A 141 -8.87 18.02 0.58
N LYS A 142 -7.65 17.75 1.08
CA LYS A 142 -6.96 18.64 2.02
C LYS A 142 -5.45 18.48 1.91
N PHE A 143 -4.74 19.49 2.40
CA PHE A 143 -3.31 19.41 2.66
C PHE A 143 -3.01 18.65 3.97
N GLY A 144 -1.77 18.19 4.09
CA GLY A 144 -1.24 17.64 5.32
C GLY A 144 -1.62 16.18 5.56
N ASN A 145 -1.52 15.79 6.82
CA ASN A 145 -1.63 14.38 7.22
C ASN A 145 -3.08 13.90 7.20
N SER A 146 -3.24 12.58 7.06
CA SER A 146 -4.53 11.93 7.25
C SER A 146 -5.03 12.07 8.69
N SER A 147 -6.33 12.24 8.85
CA SER A 147 -6.99 12.17 10.16
C SER A 147 -7.11 10.73 10.64
N THR A 148 -7.38 10.57 11.93
CA THR A 148 -7.68 9.26 12.51
C THR A 148 -8.91 8.61 11.86
N ALA A 149 -9.96 9.38 11.58
CA ALA A 149 -11.17 8.89 10.93
C ALA A 149 -10.85 8.31 9.54
N GLU A 150 -10.11 9.03 8.69
CA GLU A 150 -9.73 8.57 7.35
C GLU A 150 -8.93 7.26 7.39
N ARG A 151 -8.07 7.08 8.40
CA ARG A 151 -7.30 5.84 8.60
C ARG A 151 -8.20 4.68 9.01
N ILE A 152 -9.10 4.94 9.97
CA ILE A 152 -10.07 3.95 10.46
C ILE A 152 -11.01 3.54 9.33
N ASP A 153 -11.55 4.48 8.57
CA ASP A 153 -12.47 4.22 7.46
C ASP A 153 -11.80 3.36 6.38
N LEU A 154 -10.55 3.68 6.00
CA LEU A 154 -9.81 2.88 5.02
C LEU A 154 -9.54 1.46 5.53
N MET A 155 -9.18 1.32 6.80
CA MET A 155 -8.90 0.02 7.41
C MET A 155 -10.17 -0.80 7.62
N GLN A 156 -11.26 -0.16 8.04
CA GLN A 156 -12.56 -0.79 8.20
C GLN A 156 -13.08 -1.30 6.85
N ARG A 157 -12.94 -0.50 5.79
CA ARG A 157 -13.28 -0.89 4.42
C ARG A 157 -12.47 -2.12 3.98
N TYR A 158 -11.17 -2.20 4.31
CA TYR A 158 -10.37 -3.39 4.04
C TYR A 158 -10.95 -4.63 4.76
N ILE A 159 -11.28 -4.50 6.03
CA ILE A 159 -11.84 -5.58 6.85
C ILE A 159 -13.18 -6.07 6.32
N GLU A 160 -14.05 -5.16 5.88
CA GLU A 160 -15.35 -5.50 5.29
C GLU A 160 -15.24 -6.23 3.95
N LEU A 161 -14.24 -5.88 3.14
CA LEU A 161 -14.03 -6.51 1.83
C LEU A 161 -13.36 -7.88 1.91
N PHE A 162 -12.41 -8.05 2.83
CA PHE A 162 -11.48 -9.19 2.82
C PHE A 162 -11.42 -9.97 4.13
N GLY A 163 -11.94 -9.42 5.22
CA GLY A 163 -11.89 -10.03 6.54
C GLY A 163 -10.63 -9.67 7.33
N ILE A 164 -10.79 -9.59 8.65
CA ILE A 164 -9.68 -9.25 9.57
C ILE A 164 -8.62 -10.34 9.62
N ASP A 165 -9.00 -11.60 9.46
CA ASP A 165 -8.10 -12.76 9.49
C ASP A 165 -7.10 -12.78 8.32
N THR A 166 -7.33 -11.93 7.31
CA THR A 166 -6.39 -11.76 6.19
C THR A 166 -5.22 -10.86 6.53
N ILE A 167 -5.19 -10.24 7.72
CA ILE A 167 -4.16 -9.30 8.15
C ILE A 167 -3.14 -10.00 9.05
N ASP A 168 -1.88 -10.05 8.61
CA ASP A 168 -0.76 -10.44 9.47
C ASP A 168 -0.35 -9.28 10.38
N CYS A 169 0.03 -8.16 9.80
CA CYS A 169 0.34 -6.93 10.53
C CYS A 169 0.21 -5.68 9.65
N LEU A 170 0.14 -4.52 10.30
CA LEU A 170 0.15 -3.20 9.68
C LEU A 170 1.49 -2.51 9.91
N LEU A 171 2.12 -2.04 8.83
CA LEU A 171 3.35 -1.26 8.83
C LEU A 171 3.03 0.20 8.48
N ALA A 172 3.49 1.16 9.29
CA ALA A 172 3.24 2.57 9.02
C ALA A 172 4.35 3.48 9.56
N ASP A 173 4.50 4.67 8.98
CA ASP A 173 5.50 5.64 9.41
C ASP A 173 4.99 6.49 10.58
N ARG A 174 5.89 7.33 11.10
CA ARG A 174 5.70 8.21 12.28
C ARG A 174 4.56 9.23 12.12
N GLU A 175 4.05 9.48 10.92
CA GLU A 175 2.87 10.33 10.75
C GLU A 175 1.57 9.62 11.16
N PHE A 176 1.59 8.29 11.22
CA PHE A 176 0.43 7.45 11.57
C PHE A 176 0.36 7.09 13.06
N VAL A 177 0.89 7.93 13.92
CA VAL A 177 0.76 7.78 15.37
C VAL A 177 -0.39 8.66 15.87
N GLY A 178 -1.24 8.11 16.73
CA GLY A 178 -2.37 8.82 17.33
C GLY A 178 -3.08 7.94 18.37
N ASP A 179 -3.66 8.55 19.39
CA ASP A 179 -4.34 7.84 20.50
C ASP A 179 -5.52 6.99 20.03
N HIS A 180 -6.49 7.59 19.37
CA HIS A 180 -7.67 6.90 18.85
C HIS A 180 -7.32 5.90 17.74
N TRP A 181 -6.28 6.16 16.96
CA TRP A 181 -5.82 5.23 15.95
C TRP A 181 -5.22 3.96 16.57
N LEU A 182 -4.30 4.12 17.52
CA LEU A 182 -3.73 2.99 18.24
C LEU A 182 -4.78 2.23 19.06
N ALA A 183 -5.74 2.97 19.68
CA ALA A 183 -6.88 2.37 20.38
C ALA A 183 -7.71 1.48 19.44
N TYR A 184 -8.01 1.95 18.24
CA TYR A 184 -8.73 1.18 17.23
C TYR A 184 -7.98 -0.10 16.84
N LEU A 185 -6.69 -0.01 16.57
CA LEU A 185 -5.86 -1.17 16.22
C LEU A 185 -5.80 -2.18 17.36
N ASN A 186 -5.61 -1.71 18.60
CA ASN A 186 -5.59 -2.55 19.80
C ASN A 186 -6.95 -3.23 20.03
N TYR A 187 -8.06 -2.48 19.93
CA TYR A 187 -9.42 -3.01 20.04
C TYR A 187 -9.71 -4.11 19.02
N LYS A 188 -9.34 -3.88 17.78
CA LYS A 188 -9.47 -4.86 16.68
C LYS A 188 -8.44 -6.00 16.76
N ARG A 189 -7.47 -5.93 17.68
CA ARG A 189 -6.34 -6.86 17.80
C ARG A 189 -5.51 -6.98 16.52
N ILE A 190 -5.42 -5.89 15.74
CA ILE A 190 -4.58 -5.81 14.57
C ILE A 190 -3.15 -5.58 15.03
N ARG A 191 -2.28 -6.53 14.72
CA ARG A 191 -0.85 -6.39 14.97
C ARG A 191 -0.29 -5.25 14.12
N TYR A 192 0.54 -4.39 14.71
CA TYR A 192 1.16 -3.28 14.00
C TYR A 192 2.61 -3.07 14.41
N HIS A 193 3.38 -2.46 13.51
CA HIS A 193 4.71 -1.93 13.73
C HIS A 193 4.75 -0.52 13.14
N ILE A 194 4.64 0.48 14.00
CA ILE A 194 4.54 1.89 13.62
C ILE A 194 5.75 2.64 14.18
N ARG A 195 6.49 3.34 13.31
CA ARG A 195 7.59 4.18 13.75
C ARG A 195 7.06 5.34 14.58
N ILE A 196 7.75 5.66 15.69
CA ILE A 196 7.50 6.85 16.51
C ILE A 196 8.74 7.76 16.51
N ARG A 197 8.55 9.03 16.89
CA ARG A 197 9.66 9.98 17.01
C ARG A 197 10.46 9.69 18.27
N GLU A 198 11.76 9.93 18.25
CA GLU A 198 12.68 9.76 19.40
C GLU A 198 12.26 10.58 20.63
N ASN A 199 11.71 11.76 20.42
CA ASN A 199 11.24 12.67 21.46
C ASN A 199 9.80 12.42 21.91
N PHE A 200 9.17 11.34 21.46
CA PHE A 200 7.82 10.98 21.87
C PHE A 200 7.78 10.63 23.37
N TRP A 201 6.72 11.05 24.06
CA TRP A 201 6.55 10.76 25.47
C TRP A 201 5.95 9.37 25.66
N ILE A 202 6.59 8.58 26.55
CA ILE A 202 6.21 7.22 26.88
C ILE A 202 5.91 7.17 28.39
N ASP A 203 4.77 6.62 28.73
CA ASP A 203 4.40 6.39 30.11
C ASP A 203 4.73 4.94 30.51
N ILE A 204 5.46 4.77 31.62
CA ILE A 204 5.90 3.48 32.14
C ILE A 204 4.86 2.99 33.17
N PRO A 205 4.13 1.88 32.88
CA PRO A 205 3.05 1.42 33.77
C PRO A 205 3.49 1.14 35.20
N LYS A 206 4.70 0.60 35.38
CA LYS A 206 5.19 0.09 36.67
C LYS A 206 5.39 1.16 37.73
N ASN A 207 5.76 2.38 37.33
CA ASN A 207 6.15 3.46 38.27
C ASN A 207 5.48 4.81 37.95
N GLY A 208 4.64 4.88 36.93
CA GLY A 208 3.99 6.12 36.50
C GLY A 208 4.92 7.17 35.91
N HIS A 209 6.20 6.83 35.69
CA HIS A 209 7.15 7.77 35.12
C HIS A 209 6.88 7.99 33.64
N ARG A 210 7.12 9.22 33.22
CA ARG A 210 7.01 9.65 31.82
C ARG A 210 8.39 10.06 31.30
N VAL A 211 8.85 9.36 30.26
CA VAL A 211 10.19 9.55 29.67
C VAL A 211 10.10 9.69 28.15
N LYS A 212 11.12 10.21 27.54
CA LYS A 212 11.25 10.21 26.07
C LYS A 212 11.51 8.80 25.55
N ALA A 213 10.97 8.45 24.39
CA ALA A 213 11.19 7.15 23.75
C ALA A 213 12.68 6.84 23.57
N SER A 214 13.49 7.85 23.23
CA SER A 214 14.94 7.74 23.12
C SER A 214 15.64 7.31 24.41
N TRP A 215 15.04 7.56 25.59
CA TRP A 215 15.62 7.18 26.88
C TRP A 215 15.83 5.66 26.99
N PHE A 216 14.90 4.87 26.47
CA PHE A 216 14.99 3.40 26.52
C PHE A 216 16.20 2.85 25.73
N PHE A 217 16.63 3.58 24.70
CA PHE A 217 17.57 3.09 23.68
C PHE A 217 18.79 4.02 23.50
N SER A 218 19.03 4.93 24.46
CA SER A 218 20.14 5.90 24.39
C SER A 218 21.52 5.23 24.31
N HIS A 219 21.65 4.04 24.89
CA HIS A 219 22.89 3.26 24.95
C HIS A 219 23.21 2.52 23.64
N LEU A 220 22.26 2.43 22.69
CA LEU A 220 22.47 1.70 21.42
C LEU A 220 23.60 2.31 20.59
N LYS A 221 24.50 1.47 20.12
CA LYS A 221 25.53 1.81 19.14
C LYS A 221 24.98 1.66 17.71
N LEU A 222 25.69 2.23 16.74
CA LEU A 222 25.31 2.14 15.33
C LEU A 222 25.21 0.67 14.88
N ASN A 223 24.15 0.37 14.12
CA ASN A 223 23.80 -0.95 13.62
C ASN A 223 23.38 -1.96 14.71
N GLN A 224 23.12 -1.51 15.92
CA GLN A 224 22.53 -2.34 16.95
C GLN A 224 21.00 -2.25 16.92
N TYR A 225 20.37 -3.34 17.30
CA TYR A 225 18.93 -3.50 17.49
C TYR A 225 18.65 -4.04 18.88
N GLU A 226 17.60 -3.52 19.51
CA GLU A 226 17.11 -3.99 20.80
C GLU A 226 15.61 -3.77 20.92
N PHE A 227 14.95 -4.58 21.73
CA PHE A 227 13.56 -4.34 22.12
C PHE A 227 13.42 -4.31 23.64
N HIS A 228 12.52 -3.45 24.11
CA HIS A 228 12.16 -3.36 25.52
C HIS A 228 11.22 -4.49 25.90
N HIS A 229 11.58 -5.28 26.92
CA HIS A 229 10.80 -6.44 27.37
C HIS A 229 9.51 -6.07 28.09
N GLY A 230 9.37 -4.83 28.56
CA GLY A 230 8.20 -4.35 29.28
C GLY A 230 7.15 -3.74 28.36
N ILE A 231 5.91 -3.73 28.84
CA ILE A 231 4.82 -2.99 28.22
C ILE A 231 4.95 -1.50 28.57
N VAL A 232 4.62 -0.63 27.64
CA VAL A 232 4.60 0.82 27.83
C VAL A 232 3.28 1.40 27.29
N TYR A 233 3.01 2.68 27.62
CA TYR A 233 1.92 3.42 27.01
C TYR A 233 2.46 4.47 26.05
N VAL A 234 1.99 4.41 24.80
CA VAL A 234 2.17 5.44 23.77
C VAL A 234 0.82 6.07 23.52
N ASN A 235 0.67 7.37 23.80
CA ASN A 235 -0.63 8.06 23.73
C ASN A 235 -1.74 7.33 24.51
N GLY A 236 -1.44 6.82 25.70
CA GLY A 236 -2.40 6.09 26.53
C GLY A 236 -2.74 4.67 26.05
N GLN A 237 -2.10 4.19 24.98
CA GLN A 237 -2.33 2.85 24.43
C GLN A 237 -1.18 1.91 24.72
N LEU A 238 -1.51 0.69 25.19
CA LEU A 238 -0.55 -0.36 25.47
C LEU A 238 0.19 -0.78 24.20
N CYS A 239 1.52 -0.81 24.26
CA CYS A 239 2.37 -1.36 23.22
C CYS A 239 3.73 -1.80 23.76
N TYR A 240 4.53 -2.40 22.89
CA TYR A 240 5.95 -2.70 23.08
C TYR A 240 6.79 -1.74 22.27
N LEU A 241 8.04 -1.52 22.70
CA LEU A 241 9.00 -0.72 21.96
C LEU A 241 10.18 -1.57 21.51
N SER A 242 10.66 -1.26 20.32
CA SER A 242 11.94 -1.72 19.81
C SER A 242 12.65 -0.57 19.11
N ALA A 243 13.97 -0.64 19.01
CA ALA A 243 14.72 0.37 18.30
C ALA A 243 15.94 -0.21 17.58
N SER A 244 16.33 0.46 16.52
CA SER A 244 17.62 0.29 15.87
C SER A 244 18.29 1.64 15.70
N LYS A 245 19.62 1.68 15.84
CA LYS A 245 20.40 2.88 15.55
C LYS A 245 21.02 2.74 14.17
N VAL A 246 20.56 3.56 13.23
CA VAL A 246 20.96 3.50 11.81
C VAL A 246 21.42 4.86 11.33
N LYS A 247 22.13 4.92 10.20
CA LYS A 247 22.40 6.19 9.52
C LYS A 247 21.18 6.56 8.65
N ASN A 248 20.75 7.80 8.76
CA ASN A 248 19.74 8.36 7.87
C ASN A 248 20.32 8.61 6.45
N LYS A 249 19.53 9.16 5.54
CA LYS A 249 19.93 9.45 4.14
C LYS A 249 21.12 10.43 4.05
N GLU A 250 21.33 11.23 5.10
CA GLU A 250 22.39 12.23 5.22
C GLU A 250 23.63 11.66 5.93
N GLY A 251 23.61 10.37 6.30
CA GLY A 251 24.70 9.70 6.99
C GLY A 251 24.74 9.94 8.51
N VAL A 252 23.77 10.69 9.06
CA VAL A 252 23.69 11.01 10.49
C VAL A 252 23.06 9.84 11.26
N PRO A 253 23.65 9.41 12.39
CA PRO A 253 23.03 8.38 13.23
C PRO A 253 21.70 8.86 13.81
N GLU A 254 20.64 8.06 13.63
CA GLU A 254 19.32 8.28 14.24
C GLU A 254 18.79 7.00 14.88
N LEU A 255 17.94 7.12 15.89
CA LEU A 255 17.18 6.01 16.44
C LEU A 255 15.89 5.83 15.65
N GLN A 256 15.69 4.63 15.09
CA GLN A 256 14.41 4.21 14.55
C GLN A 256 13.67 3.43 15.62
N ILE A 257 12.73 4.09 16.31
CA ILE A 257 11.93 3.51 17.38
C ILE A 257 10.59 3.08 16.81
N ILE A 258 10.20 1.83 17.09
CA ILE A 258 8.98 1.21 16.59
C ILE A 258 8.09 0.86 17.78
N ALA A 259 6.86 1.34 17.77
CA ALA A 259 5.79 0.88 18.65
C ALA A 259 5.06 -0.30 18.01
N SER A 260 4.88 -1.38 18.78
CA SER A 260 4.29 -2.63 18.31
C SER A 260 3.18 -3.11 19.24
N PHE A 261 2.10 -3.66 18.67
CA PHE A 261 1.04 -4.29 19.47
C PHE A 261 1.57 -5.52 20.21
N ASN A 262 2.34 -6.36 19.53
CA ASN A 262 3.01 -7.55 20.08
C ASN A 262 4.28 -7.83 19.27
N LYS A 263 5.04 -8.87 19.65
CA LYS A 263 6.24 -9.35 18.94
C LYS A 263 7.23 -8.22 18.56
N PRO A 264 7.73 -7.47 19.53
CA PRO A 264 8.68 -6.39 19.28
C PRO A 264 10.01 -6.89 18.70
N ASP A 265 10.33 -8.16 18.89
CA ASP A 265 11.50 -8.86 18.35
C ASP A 265 11.46 -8.93 16.82
N GLU A 266 10.28 -9.08 16.19
CA GLU A 266 10.11 -9.10 14.75
C GLU A 266 10.05 -7.69 14.13
N ALA A 267 9.82 -6.65 14.93
CA ALA A 267 9.47 -5.31 14.46
C ALA A 267 10.50 -4.71 13.50
N HIS A 268 11.78 -4.86 13.77
CA HIS A 268 12.85 -4.27 12.95
C HIS A 268 12.90 -4.90 11.55
N SER A 269 12.76 -6.23 11.44
CA SER A 269 12.79 -6.95 10.16
C SER A 269 11.55 -6.63 9.34
N LEU A 270 10.37 -6.65 9.97
CA LEU A 270 9.10 -6.36 9.32
C LEU A 270 8.99 -4.89 8.90
N TYR A 271 9.43 -3.97 9.76
CA TYR A 271 9.36 -2.54 9.45
C TYR A 271 10.18 -2.15 8.21
N LYS A 272 11.29 -2.84 7.93
CA LYS A 272 12.07 -2.62 6.69
C LYS A 272 11.23 -2.83 5.43
N GLU A 273 10.25 -3.70 5.46
CA GLU A 273 9.38 -3.98 4.33
C GLU A 273 8.46 -2.80 3.99
N ARG A 274 8.21 -1.88 4.94
CA ARG A 274 7.44 -0.65 4.68
C ARG A 274 8.02 0.17 3.52
N TRP A 275 9.35 0.19 3.36
CA TRP A 275 10.01 0.94 2.28
C TRP A 275 9.56 0.51 0.88
N GLN A 276 8.93 -0.65 0.76
CA GLN A 276 8.41 -1.14 -0.51
C GLN A 276 7.27 -0.25 -1.04
N ILE A 277 6.45 0.34 -0.15
CA ILE A 277 5.38 1.25 -0.56
C ILE A 277 5.95 2.60 -1.06
N GLU A 278 6.99 3.13 -0.41
CA GLU A 278 7.69 4.32 -0.90
C GLU A 278 8.29 4.07 -2.29
N SER A 279 8.90 2.91 -2.48
CA SER A 279 9.46 2.51 -3.78
C SER A 279 8.40 2.39 -4.86
N ALA A 280 7.17 1.99 -4.53
CA ALA A 280 6.06 1.93 -5.47
C ALA A 280 5.64 3.34 -5.94
N PHE A 281 5.68 4.35 -5.05
CA PHE A 281 5.38 5.74 -5.40
C PHE A 281 6.50 6.43 -6.18
N HIS A 282 7.76 6.03 -5.95
CA HIS A 282 8.95 6.68 -6.51
C HIS A 282 9.52 6.01 -7.76
N LYS A 283 8.98 4.87 -8.19
CA LYS A 283 9.42 4.25 -9.46
C LYS A 283 9.15 5.20 -10.63
N LYS A 284 10.19 6.00 -10.89
CA LYS A 284 10.45 6.85 -12.07
C LYS A 284 9.17 7.47 -12.66
N ARG A 285 8.93 8.73 -12.29
CA ARG A 285 8.23 9.64 -13.21
C ARG A 285 9.09 9.67 -14.50
N PRO A 286 8.58 9.22 -15.65
CA PRO A 286 9.22 9.64 -16.90
C PRO A 286 9.12 11.15 -16.97
N LEU A 287 10.27 11.80 -17.18
CA LEU A 287 10.38 13.21 -17.51
C LEU A 287 9.59 13.52 -18.77
#